data_304335129f0c8f5616fee00300eaf134
#
_entry.id   304335129f0c8f5616fee00300eaf134
#
_cell.length_a   1.000
_cell.length_b   1.000
_cell.length_c   1.000
_cell.angle_alpha   90.00
_cell.angle_beta   90.00
_cell.angle_gamma   90.00
#
_symmetry.space_group_name_H-M   'P 1'
#
loop_
_entity.id
_entity.type
_entity.pdbx_description
1 polymer ?
#
loop_
_entity_poly.entity_id
_entity_poly.type
_entity_poly.pdbx_seq_one_letter_code
_entity_poly.pdbx_strand_id
1 'polypeptide(L)'
;MSESTPTLRTEMAGIPTYKPGKPASASEGPAAYKLSSNENPYPPLPGVLESTLAAAAQLNRYPDMACTTLTAELAERFGVPLEHVATGTGSVGVAQQLLQATSGPGDEVIYAWRSFEAYPIITQISGAKSVQVPLTPGDVHDLDAMAAAITDRTRLIFVCNPNNPTGTVVRRAELERFLDQVPSDVLVVLDEAYREFIRDVDVPDGVELYRDRPNVAVLRTFSKAYGLAGLRVGFAIAHEPVAAALRKTAVPFGVSQLAQDAAVASLRAEDELLGRVGSLVGERARVVAALQEQGWTVPETHANFVWLRLGERTAEFAQSCERAGVVVRPFAGEGVRVTIAEAEANDLFLKAAEAFRKSG
;
A
#
# COMPACT_ATOMS: atom_id res chain seq x y z
N MET A 1 24.77 38.26 16.59
CA MET A 1 24.66 36.97 17.32
C MET A 1 24.11 35.99 16.31
N SER A 2 24.89 35.00 15.87
CA SER A 2 24.37 33.95 14.97
C SER A 2 23.40 33.11 15.83
N GLU A 3 22.13 33.04 15.42
CA GLU A 3 21.20 32.06 16.01
C GLU A 3 21.77 30.67 15.77
N SER A 4 22.23 30.03 16.83
CA SER A 4 22.67 28.63 16.74
C SER A 4 21.44 27.74 16.64
N THR A 5 21.16 27.25 15.44
CA THR A 5 20.11 26.25 15.23
C THR A 5 20.59 24.86 15.67
N PRO A 6 19.71 24.00 16.20
CA PRO A 6 20.07 22.61 16.53
C PRO A 6 20.65 21.87 15.32
N THR A 7 21.67 21.06 15.57
CA THR A 7 22.26 20.21 14.54
C THR A 7 21.32 19.01 14.26
N LEU A 8 20.81 18.92 13.04
CA LEU A 8 20.02 17.78 12.58
C LEU A 8 20.93 16.77 11.89
N ARG A 9 20.43 15.53 11.74
CA ARG A 9 21.08 14.52 10.91
C ARG A 9 21.24 15.03 9.48
N THR A 10 22.43 14.85 8.89
CA THR A 10 22.77 15.38 7.55
C THR A 10 21.80 14.87 6.46
N GLU A 11 21.36 13.63 6.59
CA GLU A 11 20.47 12.96 5.64
C GLU A 11 19.10 13.64 5.57
N MET A 12 18.66 14.28 6.67
CA MET A 12 17.32 14.92 6.72
C MET A 12 17.12 16.01 5.66
N ALA A 13 18.20 16.69 5.25
CA ALA A 13 18.13 17.73 4.22
C ALA A 13 17.76 17.17 2.83
N GLY A 14 18.07 15.89 2.55
CA GLY A 14 17.80 15.22 1.28
C GLY A 14 16.48 14.42 1.25
N ILE A 15 15.81 14.25 2.39
CA ILE A 15 14.59 13.46 2.47
C ILE A 15 13.37 14.32 2.08
N PRO A 16 12.65 13.96 0.99
CA PRO A 16 11.45 14.70 0.62
C PRO A 16 10.32 14.46 1.62
N THR A 17 9.51 15.49 1.86
CA THR A 17 8.25 15.31 2.59
C THR A 17 7.29 14.45 1.76
N TYR A 18 6.65 13.46 2.39
CA TYR A 18 5.61 12.65 1.74
C TYR A 18 4.48 13.56 1.22
N LYS A 19 4.14 13.41 -0.05
CA LYS A 19 3.06 14.16 -0.68
C LYS A 19 1.79 13.29 -0.69
N PRO A 20 0.79 13.57 0.16
CA PRO A 20 -0.48 12.85 0.12
C PRO A 20 -1.25 13.14 -1.17
N GLY A 21 -2.23 12.29 -1.50
CA GLY A 21 -3.20 12.61 -2.54
C GLY A 21 -3.93 13.91 -2.20
N LYS A 22 -4.10 14.78 -3.20
CA LYS A 22 -4.80 16.07 -3.04
C LYS A 22 -6.23 15.81 -2.54
N PRO A 23 -6.73 16.54 -1.53
CA PRO A 23 -8.14 16.46 -1.14
C PRO A 23 -9.04 17.00 -2.26
N ALA A 24 -10.29 16.57 -2.30
CA ALA A 24 -11.31 17.24 -3.09
C ALA A 24 -11.55 18.62 -2.48
N SER A 25 -11.26 19.68 -3.23
CA SER A 25 -11.56 21.05 -2.76
C SER A 25 -13.06 21.31 -2.90
N ALA A 26 -13.68 21.82 -1.84
CA ALA A 26 -14.98 22.48 -1.93
C ALA A 26 -14.78 23.83 -2.65
N SER A 27 -14.56 23.79 -3.98
CA SER A 27 -14.66 24.99 -4.81
C SER A 27 -16.14 25.21 -5.17
N GLU A 28 -16.50 26.43 -5.53
CA GLU A 28 -17.84 26.84 -6.00
C GLU A 28 -18.22 26.10 -7.31
N GLY A 29 -18.29 24.74 -7.29
CA GLY A 29 -18.55 23.87 -8.41
C GLY A 29 -19.23 22.59 -7.98
N PRO A 30 -19.55 21.68 -8.92
CA PRO A 30 -20.12 20.37 -8.60
C PRO A 30 -19.23 19.60 -7.63
N ALA A 31 -19.84 18.76 -6.80
CA ALA A 31 -19.14 17.92 -5.81
C ALA A 31 -17.92 17.23 -6.45
N ALA A 32 -16.74 17.47 -5.89
CA ALA A 32 -15.52 16.90 -6.41
C ALA A 32 -15.27 15.55 -5.76
N TYR A 33 -15.06 14.50 -6.58
CA TYR A 33 -14.70 13.16 -6.12
C TYR A 33 -13.19 13.02 -5.95
N LYS A 34 -12.77 12.44 -4.82
CA LYS A 34 -11.36 12.18 -4.52
C LYS A 34 -10.95 10.79 -4.99
N LEU A 35 -10.32 10.71 -6.17
CA LEU A 35 -9.79 9.47 -6.75
C LEU A 35 -8.25 9.35 -6.60
N SER A 36 -7.66 10.00 -5.60
CA SER A 36 -6.21 10.18 -5.48
C SER A 36 -5.51 9.28 -4.47
N SER A 37 -6.24 8.57 -3.57
CA SER A 37 -5.63 7.92 -2.40
C SER A 37 -5.93 6.43 -2.26
N ASN A 38 -6.57 5.79 -3.23
CA ASN A 38 -6.97 4.37 -3.20
C ASN A 38 -7.82 4.04 -1.96
N GLU A 39 -8.68 4.97 -1.57
CA GLU A 39 -9.62 4.78 -0.48
C GLU A 39 -10.77 3.87 -0.95
N ASN A 40 -11.39 3.16 -0.02
CA ASN A 40 -12.62 2.43 -0.28
C ASN A 40 -13.78 3.43 -0.25
N PRO A 41 -14.63 3.52 -1.29
CA PRO A 41 -15.73 4.49 -1.34
C PRO A 41 -16.88 4.14 -0.39
N TYR A 42 -16.99 2.88 0.02
CA TYR A 42 -18.06 2.45 0.90
C TYR A 42 -17.79 2.86 2.35
N PRO A 43 -18.82 3.36 3.08
CA PRO A 43 -18.69 3.60 4.51
C PRO A 43 -18.43 2.29 5.27
N PRO A 44 -17.92 2.34 6.50
CA PRO A 44 -17.78 1.15 7.33
C PRO A 44 -19.10 0.37 7.43
N LEU A 45 -19.01 -0.95 7.54
CA LEU A 45 -20.18 -1.79 7.82
C LEU A 45 -20.83 -1.36 9.14
N PRO A 46 -22.16 -1.46 9.29
CA PRO A 46 -22.87 -1.01 10.50
C PRO A 46 -22.27 -1.58 11.78
N GLY A 47 -22.00 -2.89 11.84
CA GLY A 47 -21.39 -3.52 13.02
C GLY A 47 -19.95 -3.07 13.29
N VAL A 48 -19.19 -2.72 12.26
CA VAL A 48 -17.83 -2.14 12.40
C VAL A 48 -17.91 -0.73 12.98
N LEU A 49 -18.85 0.09 12.49
CA LEU A 49 -19.07 1.44 13.02
C LEU A 49 -19.53 1.38 14.48
N GLU A 50 -20.48 0.51 14.81
CA GLU A 50 -20.98 0.31 16.19
C GLU A 50 -19.87 -0.08 17.14
N SER A 51 -19.03 -1.06 16.78
CA SER A 51 -17.85 -1.48 17.56
C SER A 51 -16.88 -0.32 17.79
N THR A 52 -16.61 0.48 16.73
CA THR A 52 -15.74 1.66 16.83
C THR A 52 -16.31 2.71 17.78
N LEU A 53 -17.61 2.98 17.71
CA LEU A 53 -18.29 3.95 18.58
C LEU A 53 -18.30 3.48 20.05
N ALA A 54 -18.45 2.18 20.31
CA ALA A 54 -18.35 1.62 21.64
C ALA A 54 -16.93 1.83 22.25
N ALA A 55 -15.88 1.59 21.47
CA ALA A 55 -14.51 1.86 21.89
C ALA A 55 -14.24 3.35 22.17
N ALA A 56 -14.90 4.26 21.43
CA ALA A 56 -14.78 5.70 21.65
C ALA A 56 -15.25 6.16 23.02
N ALA A 57 -16.11 5.40 23.72
CA ALA A 57 -16.51 5.71 25.08
C ALA A 57 -15.36 5.63 26.12
N GLN A 58 -14.22 5.05 25.75
CA GLN A 58 -13.06 4.85 26.62
C GLN A 58 -11.78 5.58 26.13
N LEU A 59 -11.92 6.65 25.37
CA LEU A 59 -10.79 7.42 24.81
C LEU A 59 -9.81 7.97 25.84
N ASN A 60 -10.21 8.04 27.11
CA ASN A 60 -9.36 8.46 28.24
C ASN A 60 -8.42 7.34 28.74
N ARG A 61 -8.48 6.13 28.17
CA ARG A 61 -7.65 4.99 28.54
C ARG A 61 -6.68 4.64 27.44
N TYR A 62 -5.49 4.14 27.81
CA TYR A 62 -4.59 3.56 26.84
C TYR A 62 -5.19 2.31 26.21
N PRO A 63 -4.94 2.06 24.90
CA PRO A 63 -5.34 0.81 24.24
C PRO A 63 -4.52 -0.38 24.78
N ASP A 64 -4.95 -1.60 24.43
CA ASP A 64 -4.10 -2.77 24.60
C ASP A 64 -2.84 -2.65 23.73
N MET A 65 -1.68 -2.51 24.37
CA MET A 65 -0.41 -2.33 23.66
C MET A 65 -0.03 -3.54 22.79
N ALA A 66 -0.40 -4.74 23.22
CA ALA A 66 -0.12 -5.98 22.52
C ALA A 66 -1.10 -6.27 21.37
N CYS A 67 -2.19 -5.50 21.27
CA CYS A 67 -3.30 -5.77 20.33
C CYS A 67 -3.78 -7.23 20.43
N THR A 68 -3.92 -7.76 21.64
CA THR A 68 -4.08 -9.20 21.93
C THR A 68 -5.21 -9.82 21.15
N THR A 69 -6.42 -9.21 21.17
CA THR A 69 -7.59 -9.72 20.46
C THR A 69 -7.37 -9.70 18.95
N LEU A 70 -6.87 -8.58 18.41
CA LEU A 70 -6.60 -8.47 16.97
C LEU A 70 -5.55 -9.46 16.50
N THR A 71 -4.47 -9.63 17.27
CA THR A 71 -3.39 -10.57 16.96
C THR A 71 -3.91 -12.03 16.95
N ALA A 72 -4.78 -12.38 17.92
CA ALA A 72 -5.39 -13.71 17.96
C ALA A 72 -6.31 -13.98 16.76
N GLU A 73 -7.19 -13.02 16.40
CA GLU A 73 -8.06 -13.12 15.22
C GLU A 73 -7.25 -13.28 13.91
N LEU A 74 -6.15 -12.53 13.78
CA LEU A 74 -5.27 -12.65 12.63
C LEU A 74 -4.56 -14.01 12.58
N ALA A 75 -4.04 -14.48 13.72
CA ALA A 75 -3.36 -15.77 13.82
C ALA A 75 -4.30 -16.93 13.45
N GLU A 76 -5.54 -16.91 13.96
CA GLU A 76 -6.58 -17.90 13.63
C GLU A 76 -6.94 -17.84 12.15
N ARG A 77 -7.24 -16.64 11.63
CA ARG A 77 -7.64 -16.41 10.24
C ARG A 77 -6.63 -16.92 9.23
N PHE A 78 -5.35 -16.67 9.46
CA PHE A 78 -4.28 -17.08 8.54
C PHE A 78 -3.68 -18.44 8.86
N GLY A 79 -4.13 -19.09 9.95
CA GLY A 79 -3.62 -20.38 10.41
C GLY A 79 -2.10 -20.32 10.68
N VAL A 80 -1.67 -19.29 11.42
CA VAL A 80 -0.27 -19.06 11.79
C VAL A 80 -0.11 -18.97 13.30
N PRO A 81 1.09 -19.26 13.85
CA PRO A 81 1.34 -19.04 15.27
C PRO A 81 1.12 -17.59 15.68
N LEU A 82 0.63 -17.37 16.90
CA LEU A 82 0.39 -16.03 17.46
C LEU A 82 1.67 -15.17 17.44
N GLU A 83 2.80 -15.78 17.72
CA GLU A 83 4.12 -15.17 17.77
C GLU A 83 4.60 -14.67 16.39
N HIS A 84 4.00 -15.14 15.31
CA HIS A 84 4.32 -14.74 13.92
C HIS A 84 3.57 -13.48 13.47
N VAL A 85 2.67 -12.93 14.27
CA VAL A 85 1.90 -11.73 13.95
C VAL A 85 2.46 -10.50 14.66
N ALA A 86 2.65 -9.42 13.92
CA ALA A 86 3.01 -8.12 14.47
C ALA A 86 2.10 -7.02 13.87
N THR A 87 1.58 -6.13 14.71
CA THR A 87 0.69 -5.03 14.31
C THR A 87 1.40 -3.68 14.35
N GLY A 88 0.84 -2.69 13.66
CA GLY A 88 1.37 -1.32 13.69
C GLY A 88 0.41 -0.29 13.11
N THR A 89 0.84 0.97 13.10
CA THR A 89 0.06 2.14 12.68
C THR A 89 -0.12 2.21 11.15
N GLY A 90 -0.87 1.26 10.59
CA GLY A 90 -1.00 0.99 9.17
C GLY A 90 0.23 0.24 8.63
N SER A 91 0.13 -0.27 7.39
CA SER A 91 1.25 -0.99 6.77
C SER A 91 2.51 -0.12 6.63
N VAL A 92 2.40 1.21 6.48
CA VAL A 92 3.56 2.10 6.48
C VAL A 92 4.29 2.10 7.82
N GLY A 93 3.56 2.12 8.94
CA GLY A 93 4.14 2.00 10.27
C GLY A 93 4.87 0.65 10.44
N VAL A 94 4.25 -0.44 9.97
CA VAL A 94 4.89 -1.77 10.00
C VAL A 94 6.11 -1.83 9.08
N ALA A 95 6.08 -1.19 7.89
CA ALA A 95 7.24 -1.08 7.01
C ALA A 95 8.40 -0.30 7.67
N GLN A 96 8.10 0.75 8.45
CA GLN A 96 9.11 1.45 9.26
C GLN A 96 9.68 0.56 10.36
N GLN A 97 8.83 -0.23 11.04
CA GLN A 97 9.28 -1.22 12.03
C GLN A 97 10.24 -2.24 11.39
N LEU A 98 9.91 -2.76 10.18
CA LEU A 98 10.76 -3.67 9.42
C LEU A 98 12.14 -3.05 9.14
N LEU A 99 12.17 -1.83 8.63
CA LEU A 99 13.41 -1.11 8.34
C LEU A 99 14.24 -0.86 9.60
N GLN A 100 13.60 -0.43 10.69
CA GLN A 100 14.30 -0.21 11.97
C GLN A 100 14.84 -1.51 12.57
N ALA A 101 14.21 -2.64 12.28
CA ALA A 101 14.65 -3.95 12.78
C ALA A 101 15.80 -4.56 11.94
N THR A 102 15.92 -4.18 10.67
CA THR A 102 16.82 -4.87 9.72
C THR A 102 17.90 -3.99 9.13
N SER A 103 17.68 -2.67 9.01
CA SER A 103 18.48 -1.82 8.11
C SER A 103 18.88 -0.50 8.79
N GLY A 104 20.14 -0.12 8.63
CA GLY A 104 20.71 1.11 9.15
C GLY A 104 21.78 1.71 8.23
N PRO A 105 22.62 2.64 8.73
CA PRO A 105 23.69 3.25 7.94
C PRO A 105 24.66 2.21 7.37
N GLY A 106 24.86 2.25 6.05
CA GLY A 106 25.73 1.30 5.32
C GLY A 106 24.97 0.14 4.69
N ASP A 107 23.74 -0.15 5.13
CA ASP A 107 22.90 -1.19 4.56
C ASP A 107 22.17 -0.71 3.30
N GLU A 108 21.71 -1.66 2.49
CA GLU A 108 20.96 -1.42 1.26
C GLU A 108 19.57 -2.06 1.33
N VAL A 109 18.58 -1.32 0.81
CA VAL A 109 17.18 -1.76 0.68
C VAL A 109 16.79 -1.72 -0.79
N ILE A 110 16.39 -2.87 -1.35
CA ILE A 110 16.01 -3.01 -2.75
C ILE A 110 14.50 -2.93 -2.89
N TYR A 111 14.04 -2.24 -3.92
CA TYR A 111 12.64 -2.24 -4.37
C TYR A 111 12.55 -1.79 -5.83
N ALA A 112 11.50 -2.23 -6.50
CA ALA A 112 11.23 -1.77 -7.86
C ALA A 112 10.88 -0.27 -7.89
N TRP A 113 11.19 0.40 -8.98
CA TRP A 113 10.86 1.80 -9.15
C TRP A 113 10.34 2.10 -10.57
N ARG A 114 9.13 2.60 -10.73
CA ARG A 114 8.20 3.23 -9.77
C ARG A 114 7.48 2.19 -8.92
N SER A 115 7.46 2.42 -7.60
CA SER A 115 6.67 1.67 -6.66
C SER A 115 6.14 2.61 -5.56
N PHE A 116 5.80 2.10 -4.37
CA PHE A 116 5.19 2.90 -3.32
C PHE A 116 6.10 4.03 -2.83
N GLU A 117 5.61 5.27 -2.93
CA GLU A 117 6.40 6.49 -2.66
C GLU A 117 6.95 6.60 -1.23
N ALA A 118 6.41 5.82 -0.27
CA ALA A 118 6.96 5.81 1.07
C ALA A 118 8.29 5.07 1.18
N TYR A 119 8.59 4.08 0.31
CA TYR A 119 9.80 3.27 0.43
C TYR A 119 11.09 4.09 0.45
N PRO A 120 11.36 5.00 -0.51
CA PRO A 120 12.58 5.82 -0.45
C PRO A 120 12.64 6.69 0.79
N ILE A 121 11.50 7.21 1.25
CA ILE A 121 11.43 8.09 2.42
C ILE A 121 11.79 7.33 3.70
N ILE A 122 11.11 6.21 3.96
CA ILE A 122 11.33 5.43 5.18
C ILE A 122 12.70 4.73 5.19
N THR A 123 13.22 4.34 4.01
CA THR A 123 14.57 3.80 3.86
C THR A 123 15.63 4.85 4.25
N GLN A 124 15.51 6.07 3.75
CA GLN A 124 16.44 7.15 4.10
C GLN A 124 16.32 7.55 5.58
N ILE A 125 15.11 7.51 6.16
CA ILE A 125 14.91 7.76 7.60
C ILE A 125 15.65 6.72 8.44
N SER A 126 15.71 5.45 8.04
CA SER A 126 16.50 4.43 8.76
C SER A 126 18.01 4.63 8.62
N GLY A 127 18.45 5.44 7.66
CA GLY A 127 19.87 5.65 7.31
C GLY A 127 20.39 4.70 6.25
N ALA A 128 19.56 3.76 5.79
CA ALA A 128 19.93 2.82 4.73
C ALA A 128 19.87 3.48 3.34
N LYS A 129 20.56 2.86 2.38
CA LYS A 129 20.59 3.29 0.99
C LYS A 129 19.49 2.61 0.19
N SER A 130 18.73 3.39 -0.55
CA SER A 130 17.76 2.88 -1.53
C SER A 130 18.45 2.34 -2.79
N VAL A 131 18.14 1.11 -3.17
CA VAL A 131 18.52 0.50 -4.44
C VAL A 131 17.25 0.32 -5.27
N GLN A 132 17.03 1.25 -6.18
CA GLN A 132 15.82 1.32 -7.02
C GLN A 132 16.07 0.59 -8.33
N VAL A 133 15.31 -0.48 -8.59
CA VAL A 133 15.40 -1.28 -9.81
C VAL A 133 14.27 -0.86 -10.76
N PRO A 134 14.55 -0.46 -12.01
CA PRO A 134 13.52 -0.08 -12.96
C PRO A 134 12.49 -1.19 -13.18
N LEU A 135 11.24 -0.80 -13.42
CA LEU A 135 10.21 -1.73 -13.88
C LEU A 135 10.51 -2.20 -15.30
N THR A 136 9.96 -3.36 -15.67
CA THR A 136 9.93 -3.81 -17.07
C THR A 136 9.12 -2.84 -17.94
N PRO A 137 9.24 -2.91 -19.28
CA PRO A 137 8.40 -2.10 -20.18
C PRO A 137 6.88 -2.28 -19.98
N GLY A 138 6.47 -3.42 -19.38
CA GLY A 138 5.08 -3.71 -19.02
C GLY A 138 4.64 -3.19 -17.66
N ASP A 139 5.42 -2.34 -17.00
CA ASP A 139 5.15 -1.81 -15.66
C ASP A 139 5.14 -2.87 -14.52
N VAL A 140 5.75 -4.03 -14.77
CA VAL A 140 5.88 -5.13 -13.81
C VAL A 140 7.25 -5.07 -13.12
N HIS A 141 7.38 -5.58 -11.91
CA HIS A 141 8.67 -5.73 -11.24
C HIS A 141 9.61 -6.61 -12.08
N ASP A 142 10.83 -6.15 -12.31
CA ASP A 142 11.91 -6.97 -12.89
C ASP A 142 12.62 -7.72 -11.76
N LEU A 143 12.08 -8.90 -11.42
CA LEU A 143 12.60 -9.70 -10.31
C LEU A 143 14.01 -10.22 -10.59
N ASP A 144 14.36 -10.51 -11.84
CA ASP A 144 15.71 -10.96 -12.20
C ASP A 144 16.73 -9.81 -12.01
N ALA A 145 16.38 -8.59 -12.40
CA ALA A 145 17.20 -7.41 -12.12
C ALA A 145 17.26 -7.08 -10.61
N MET A 146 16.17 -7.30 -9.86
CA MET A 146 16.18 -7.14 -8.40
C MET A 146 17.10 -8.16 -7.72
N ALA A 147 17.11 -9.43 -8.17
CA ALA A 147 18.02 -10.45 -7.68
C ALA A 147 19.48 -10.09 -8.00
N ALA A 148 19.75 -9.62 -9.22
CA ALA A 148 21.08 -9.20 -9.64
C ALA A 148 21.62 -7.96 -8.87
N ALA A 149 20.73 -7.16 -8.27
CA ALA A 149 21.09 -5.99 -7.47
C ALA A 149 21.45 -6.32 -6.01
N ILE A 150 21.33 -7.58 -5.58
CA ILE A 150 21.67 -8.02 -4.21
C ILE A 150 23.19 -7.94 -4.01
N THR A 151 23.61 -7.33 -2.91
CA THR A 151 24.99 -7.25 -2.46
C THR A 151 25.13 -7.76 -1.03
N ASP A 152 26.37 -7.83 -0.53
CA ASP A 152 26.69 -8.14 0.88
C ASP A 152 26.10 -7.14 1.89
N ARG A 153 25.68 -5.97 1.43
CA ARG A 153 25.02 -4.92 2.24
C ARG A 153 23.50 -4.96 2.18
N THR A 154 22.91 -5.75 1.30
CA THR A 154 21.46 -5.86 1.19
C THR A 154 20.90 -6.51 2.45
N ARG A 155 19.88 -5.87 3.08
CA ARG A 155 19.21 -6.38 4.29
C ARG A 155 17.74 -6.61 4.10
N LEU A 156 17.11 -5.85 3.20
CA LEU A 156 15.67 -5.91 2.99
C LEU A 156 15.33 -5.67 1.52
N ILE A 157 14.35 -6.41 1.02
CA ILE A 157 13.78 -6.25 -0.32
C ILE A 157 12.27 -6.09 -0.20
N PHE A 158 11.68 -5.01 -0.74
CA PHE A 158 10.24 -4.88 -0.87
C PHE A 158 9.78 -5.38 -2.24
N VAL A 159 8.80 -6.28 -2.24
CA VAL A 159 8.04 -6.70 -3.42
C VAL A 159 6.60 -6.27 -3.23
N CYS A 160 6.20 -5.16 -3.86
CA CYS A 160 4.83 -4.63 -3.80
C CYS A 160 3.95 -5.37 -4.82
N ASN A 161 3.07 -6.23 -4.34
CA ASN A 161 2.28 -7.14 -5.18
C ASN A 161 0.82 -7.24 -4.74
N PRO A 162 -0.12 -6.56 -5.40
CA PRO A 162 0.00 -5.70 -6.59
C PRO A 162 0.82 -4.43 -6.38
N ASN A 163 1.55 -4.01 -7.42
CA ASN A 163 2.39 -2.82 -7.35
C ASN A 163 1.54 -1.53 -7.33
N ASN A 164 1.96 -0.57 -6.57
CA ASN A 164 1.42 0.80 -6.56
C ASN A 164 2.51 1.76 -7.10
N PRO A 165 2.32 2.46 -8.23
CA PRO A 165 1.02 2.88 -8.78
C PRO A 165 0.51 2.09 -9.98
N THR A 166 1.18 1.05 -10.46
CA THR A 166 0.90 0.42 -11.75
C THR A 166 -0.26 -0.58 -11.73
N GLY A 167 -0.54 -1.17 -10.56
CA GLY A 167 -1.57 -2.20 -10.38
C GLY A 167 -1.16 -3.59 -10.85
N THR A 168 0.01 -3.71 -11.47
CA THR A 168 0.54 -4.96 -12.02
C THR A 168 0.96 -5.94 -10.93
N VAL A 169 1.09 -7.20 -11.28
CA VAL A 169 1.46 -8.27 -10.36
C VAL A 169 2.63 -9.09 -10.88
N VAL A 170 3.34 -9.73 -9.97
CA VAL A 170 4.23 -10.86 -10.25
C VAL A 170 3.51 -12.15 -9.91
N ARG A 171 3.68 -13.18 -10.76
CA ARG A 171 2.99 -14.47 -10.61
C ARG A 171 3.85 -15.46 -9.84
N ARG A 172 3.23 -16.54 -9.39
CA ARG A 172 3.82 -17.55 -8.51
C ARG A 172 5.18 -18.05 -9.00
N ALA A 173 5.28 -18.52 -10.23
CA ALA A 173 6.51 -19.10 -10.76
C ALA A 173 7.69 -18.11 -10.80
N GLU A 174 7.40 -16.84 -11.09
CA GLU A 174 8.41 -15.77 -11.10
C GLU A 174 8.86 -15.43 -9.69
N LEU A 175 7.89 -15.29 -8.78
CA LEU A 175 8.15 -14.92 -7.39
C LEU A 175 8.91 -16.02 -6.64
N GLU A 176 8.52 -17.28 -6.80
CA GLU A 176 9.22 -18.45 -6.19
C GLU A 176 10.66 -18.55 -6.70
N ARG A 177 10.87 -18.44 -8.03
CA ARG A 177 12.22 -18.42 -8.62
C ARG A 177 13.07 -17.28 -8.07
N PHE A 178 12.48 -16.11 -7.87
CA PHE A 178 13.18 -14.97 -7.24
C PHE A 178 13.55 -15.27 -5.79
N LEU A 179 12.59 -15.73 -4.99
CA LEU A 179 12.81 -16.06 -3.57
C LEU A 179 13.92 -17.12 -3.39
N ASP A 180 14.02 -18.08 -4.30
CA ASP A 180 15.05 -19.11 -4.27
C ASP A 180 16.48 -18.56 -4.56
N GLN A 181 16.58 -17.37 -5.14
CA GLN A 181 17.86 -16.68 -5.40
C GLN A 181 18.27 -15.73 -4.26
N VAL A 182 17.34 -15.35 -3.39
CA VAL A 182 17.63 -14.41 -2.29
C VAL A 182 18.39 -15.11 -1.16
N PRO A 183 19.53 -14.59 -0.69
CA PRO A 183 20.22 -15.13 0.48
C PRO A 183 19.32 -15.18 1.71
N SER A 184 19.50 -16.20 2.54
CA SER A 184 18.65 -16.45 3.72
C SER A 184 18.75 -15.39 4.82
N ASP A 185 19.78 -14.56 4.80
CA ASP A 185 20.01 -13.42 5.70
C ASP A 185 19.44 -12.09 5.18
N VAL A 186 18.82 -12.09 4.00
CA VAL A 186 18.11 -10.94 3.41
C VAL A 186 16.60 -11.14 3.59
N LEU A 187 15.93 -10.20 4.27
CA LEU A 187 14.49 -10.25 4.45
C LEU A 187 13.77 -9.78 3.18
N VAL A 188 12.85 -10.59 2.67
CA VAL A 188 11.91 -10.20 1.61
C VAL A 188 10.56 -9.88 2.20
N VAL A 189 10.06 -8.67 1.93
CA VAL A 189 8.74 -8.21 2.37
C VAL A 189 7.80 -8.20 1.18
N LEU A 190 6.82 -9.09 1.19
CA LEU A 190 5.71 -9.11 0.24
C LEU A 190 4.67 -8.09 0.72
N ASP A 191 4.67 -6.90 0.12
CA ASP A 191 3.69 -5.85 0.45
C ASP A 191 2.40 -6.09 -0.34
N GLU A 192 1.43 -6.68 0.34
CA GLU A 192 0.15 -7.12 -0.19
C GLU A 192 -0.99 -6.17 0.20
N ALA A 193 -0.77 -4.87 0.17
CA ALA A 193 -1.78 -3.88 0.54
C ALA A 193 -3.07 -3.95 -0.29
N TYR A 194 -3.05 -4.62 -1.45
CA TYR A 194 -4.17 -4.75 -2.38
C TYR A 194 -4.58 -6.21 -2.63
N ARG A 195 -4.17 -7.14 -1.77
CA ARG A 195 -4.38 -8.60 -1.95
C ARG A 195 -5.83 -8.96 -2.24
N GLU A 196 -6.78 -8.37 -1.54
CA GLU A 196 -8.21 -8.69 -1.60
C GLU A 196 -8.84 -8.35 -2.98
N PHE A 197 -8.18 -7.51 -3.80
CA PHE A 197 -8.63 -7.14 -5.14
C PHE A 197 -8.15 -8.08 -6.25
N ILE A 198 -7.22 -8.99 -5.95
CA ILE A 198 -6.68 -9.96 -6.92
C ILE A 198 -7.75 -11.00 -7.27
N ARG A 199 -7.83 -11.36 -8.56
CA ARG A 199 -8.67 -12.44 -9.08
C ARG A 199 -7.89 -13.43 -9.94
N ASP A 200 -6.62 -13.15 -10.20
CA ASP A 200 -5.71 -14.06 -10.91
C ASP A 200 -5.24 -15.16 -9.95
N VAL A 201 -5.52 -16.40 -10.28
CA VAL A 201 -5.18 -17.58 -9.47
C VAL A 201 -3.69 -17.90 -9.47
N ASP A 202 -2.95 -17.38 -10.45
CA ASP A 202 -1.51 -17.57 -10.55
C ASP A 202 -0.73 -16.58 -9.66
N VAL A 203 -1.40 -15.61 -9.04
CA VAL A 203 -0.79 -14.71 -8.05
C VAL A 203 -0.85 -15.36 -6.67
N PRO A 204 0.27 -15.75 -6.09
CA PRO A 204 0.28 -16.47 -4.83
C PRO A 204 -0.20 -15.59 -3.67
N ASP A 205 -0.74 -16.21 -2.63
CA ASP A 205 -0.86 -15.59 -1.32
C ASP A 205 0.51 -15.64 -0.61
N GLY A 206 1.00 -14.49 -0.18
CA GLY A 206 2.29 -14.42 0.51
C GLY A 206 2.35 -15.26 1.79
N VAL A 207 1.19 -15.47 2.44
CA VAL A 207 1.09 -16.32 3.63
C VAL A 207 1.36 -17.81 3.30
N GLU A 208 1.13 -18.25 2.07
CA GLU A 208 1.55 -19.60 1.63
C GLU A 208 3.08 -19.66 1.51
N LEU A 209 3.68 -18.64 0.92
CA LEU A 209 5.11 -18.60 0.62
C LEU A 209 6.00 -18.42 1.87
N TYR A 210 5.52 -17.65 2.87
CA TYR A 210 6.30 -17.40 4.08
C TYR A 210 6.48 -18.68 4.94
N ARG A 211 5.53 -19.65 4.86
CA ARG A 211 5.52 -20.82 5.76
C ARG A 211 6.85 -21.59 5.74
N ASP A 212 7.40 -21.77 4.57
CA ASP A 212 8.63 -22.56 4.36
C ASP A 212 9.87 -21.65 4.12
N ARG A 213 9.72 -20.32 4.25
CA ARG A 213 10.78 -19.34 4.02
C ARG A 213 10.92 -18.38 5.20
N PRO A 214 11.84 -18.67 6.15
CA PRO A 214 12.03 -17.84 7.35
C PRO A 214 12.42 -16.39 7.06
N ASN A 215 12.97 -16.09 5.88
CA ASN A 215 13.34 -14.78 5.41
C ASN A 215 12.25 -14.08 4.58
N VAL A 216 11.00 -14.54 4.63
CA VAL A 216 9.86 -13.89 3.98
C VAL A 216 8.91 -13.36 5.04
N ALA A 217 8.52 -12.10 4.90
CA ALA A 217 7.47 -11.45 5.68
C ALA A 217 6.35 -10.96 4.75
N VAL A 218 5.11 -11.06 5.19
CA VAL A 218 3.94 -10.55 4.48
C VAL A 218 3.44 -9.30 5.18
N LEU A 219 3.25 -8.22 4.43
CA LEU A 219 2.76 -6.95 4.94
C LEU A 219 1.36 -6.68 4.41
N ARG A 220 0.38 -6.44 5.29
CA ARG A 220 -1.02 -6.17 4.93
C ARG A 220 -1.60 -4.97 5.69
N THR A 221 -2.73 -4.47 5.21
CA THR A 221 -3.36 -3.26 5.76
C THR A 221 -4.88 -3.38 5.79
N PHE A 222 -5.50 -2.74 6.79
CA PHE A 222 -6.93 -2.52 6.83
C PHE A 222 -7.36 -1.23 6.09
N SER A 223 -6.43 -0.50 5.51
CA SER A 223 -6.70 0.80 4.88
C SER A 223 -7.40 0.72 3.52
N LYS A 224 -7.35 -0.44 2.83
CA LYS A 224 -7.81 -0.57 1.44
C LYS A 224 -9.13 -1.36 1.36
N ALA A 225 -9.09 -2.66 1.21
CA ALA A 225 -10.29 -3.50 1.12
C ALA A 225 -11.23 -3.32 2.32
N TYR A 226 -10.67 -3.26 3.52
CA TYR A 226 -11.44 -3.11 4.76
C TYR A 226 -11.95 -1.69 5.04
N GLY A 227 -11.56 -0.67 4.26
CA GLY A 227 -12.09 0.68 4.37
C GLY A 227 -11.70 1.45 5.64
N LEU A 228 -10.69 1.00 6.39
CA LEU A 228 -10.28 1.61 7.68
C LEU A 228 -9.07 2.55 7.54
N ALA A 229 -8.93 3.25 6.41
CA ALA A 229 -7.79 4.11 6.13
C ALA A 229 -7.54 5.17 7.21
N GLY A 230 -8.61 5.73 7.79
CA GLY A 230 -8.55 6.75 8.84
C GLY A 230 -8.09 6.22 10.21
N LEU A 231 -8.26 4.92 10.48
CA LEU A 231 -7.95 4.33 11.79
C LEU A 231 -6.49 3.91 11.95
N ARG A 232 -5.71 3.86 10.87
CA ARG A 232 -4.29 3.57 10.88
C ARG A 232 -3.94 2.23 11.54
N VAL A 233 -4.39 1.11 10.96
CA VAL A 233 -4.07 -0.24 11.41
C VAL A 233 -3.60 -1.11 10.25
N GLY A 234 -2.55 -1.88 10.48
CA GLY A 234 -1.96 -2.85 9.57
C GLY A 234 -1.15 -3.88 10.33
N PHE A 235 -0.67 -4.90 9.66
CA PHE A 235 0.05 -6.01 10.29
C PHE A 235 1.05 -6.64 9.34
N ALA A 236 2.01 -7.36 9.94
CA ALA A 236 2.87 -8.29 9.23
C ALA A 236 2.69 -9.70 9.79
N ILE A 237 2.88 -10.69 8.91
CA ILE A 237 3.06 -12.10 9.25
C ILE A 237 4.48 -12.47 8.87
N ALA A 238 5.28 -12.92 9.84
CA ALA A 238 6.67 -13.32 9.66
C ALA A 238 7.04 -14.36 10.71
N HIS A 239 8.10 -15.11 10.48
CA HIS A 239 8.61 -16.02 11.51
C HIS A 239 8.98 -15.28 12.79
N GLU A 240 8.90 -15.98 13.93
CA GLU A 240 8.98 -15.39 15.28
C GLU A 240 10.16 -14.42 15.48
N PRO A 241 11.39 -14.68 15.05
CA PRO A 241 12.50 -13.75 15.24
C PRO A 241 12.24 -12.37 14.59
N VAL A 242 11.65 -12.34 13.40
CA VAL A 242 11.29 -11.11 12.68
C VAL A 242 10.10 -10.43 13.36
N ALA A 243 9.02 -11.17 13.63
CA ALA A 243 7.82 -10.63 14.27
C ALA A 243 8.14 -10.08 15.69
N ALA A 244 9.01 -10.74 16.45
CA ALA A 244 9.48 -10.25 17.75
C ALA A 244 10.27 -8.94 17.62
N ALA A 245 11.11 -8.82 16.58
CA ALA A 245 11.84 -7.58 16.30
C ALA A 245 10.89 -6.43 15.95
N LEU A 246 9.84 -6.71 15.15
CA LEU A 246 8.80 -5.72 14.81
C LEU A 246 8.07 -5.21 16.06
N ARG A 247 7.73 -6.09 16.99
CA ARG A 247 7.10 -5.69 18.26
C ARG A 247 8.00 -4.80 19.12
N LYS A 248 9.33 -4.94 19.01
CA LYS A 248 10.31 -4.08 19.72
C LYS A 248 10.44 -2.69 19.10
N THR A 249 10.26 -2.57 17.78
CA THR A 249 10.37 -1.30 17.05
C THR A 249 9.00 -0.60 16.90
N ALA A 250 7.92 -1.22 17.36
CA ALA A 250 6.59 -0.62 17.36
C ALA A 250 6.51 0.58 18.29
N VAL A 251 5.78 1.62 17.87
CA VAL A 251 5.46 2.74 18.76
C VAL A 251 4.56 2.22 19.89
N PRO A 252 4.95 2.39 21.18
CA PRO A 252 4.12 1.95 22.28
C PRO A 252 2.71 2.54 22.19
N PHE A 253 1.68 1.70 22.37
CA PHE A 253 0.26 2.11 22.26
C PHE A 253 -0.11 2.74 20.91
N GLY A 254 0.66 2.52 19.84
CA GLY A 254 0.49 3.20 18.57
C GLY A 254 -0.81 2.85 17.84
N VAL A 255 -1.32 1.63 17.96
CA VAL A 255 -2.62 1.21 17.39
C VAL A 255 -3.71 1.49 18.42
N SER A 256 -4.59 2.46 18.13
CA SER A 256 -5.66 2.86 19.03
C SER A 256 -6.68 1.74 19.27
N GLN A 257 -7.40 1.76 20.41
CA GLN A 257 -8.44 0.77 20.70
C GLN A 257 -9.55 0.80 19.64
N LEU A 258 -9.88 1.98 19.12
CA LEU A 258 -10.85 2.12 18.02
C LEU A 258 -10.40 1.34 16.78
N ALA A 259 -9.11 1.42 16.47
CA ALA A 259 -8.54 0.74 15.31
C ALA A 259 -8.51 -0.78 15.50
N GLN A 260 -8.18 -1.25 16.73
CA GLN A 260 -8.17 -2.67 17.07
C GLN A 260 -9.56 -3.27 16.98
N ASP A 261 -10.55 -2.65 17.60
CA ASP A 261 -11.93 -3.15 17.65
C ASP A 261 -12.59 -3.10 16.28
N ALA A 262 -12.36 -2.03 15.51
CA ALA A 262 -12.84 -1.95 14.13
C ALA A 262 -12.20 -3.02 13.22
N ALA A 263 -10.93 -3.30 13.38
CA ALA A 263 -10.24 -4.34 12.61
C ALA A 263 -10.79 -5.74 12.94
N VAL A 264 -10.97 -6.05 14.22
CA VAL A 264 -11.60 -7.31 14.69
C VAL A 264 -13.02 -7.44 14.12
N ALA A 265 -13.85 -6.41 14.26
CA ALA A 265 -15.21 -6.42 13.73
C ALA A 265 -15.23 -6.59 12.20
N SER A 266 -14.28 -5.99 11.48
CA SER A 266 -14.15 -6.13 10.03
C SER A 266 -13.74 -7.56 9.62
N LEU A 267 -12.83 -8.21 10.33
CA LEU A 267 -12.44 -9.60 10.08
C LEU A 267 -13.63 -10.55 10.27
N ARG A 268 -14.46 -10.31 11.30
CA ARG A 268 -15.65 -11.11 11.58
C ARG A 268 -16.78 -10.90 10.57
N ALA A 269 -16.80 -9.77 9.88
CA ALA A 269 -17.78 -9.43 8.83
C ALA A 269 -17.16 -9.53 7.42
N GLU A 270 -16.10 -10.30 7.26
CA GLU A 270 -15.27 -10.31 6.03
C GLU A 270 -16.05 -10.74 4.78
N ASP A 271 -16.95 -11.69 4.87
CA ASP A 271 -17.75 -12.15 3.71
C ASP A 271 -18.55 -10.99 3.08
N GLU A 272 -19.22 -10.17 3.91
CA GLU A 272 -19.95 -8.99 3.44
C GLU A 272 -18.97 -7.95 2.85
N LEU A 273 -17.85 -7.75 3.50
CA LEU A 273 -16.82 -6.80 3.06
C LEU A 273 -16.20 -7.22 1.72
N LEU A 274 -15.88 -8.50 1.55
CA LEU A 274 -15.36 -9.05 0.29
C LEU A 274 -16.40 -9.01 -0.84
N GLY A 275 -17.69 -9.08 -0.52
CA GLY A 275 -18.79 -8.80 -1.47
C GLY A 275 -18.67 -7.38 -2.06
N ARG A 276 -18.41 -6.37 -1.22
CA ARG A 276 -18.16 -4.98 -1.65
C ARG A 276 -16.89 -4.86 -2.49
N VAL A 277 -15.81 -5.56 -2.09
CA VAL A 277 -14.58 -5.65 -2.89
C VAL A 277 -14.86 -6.26 -4.27
N GLY A 278 -15.70 -7.29 -4.34
CA GLY A 278 -16.16 -7.89 -5.59
C GLY A 278 -16.84 -6.86 -6.52
N SER A 279 -17.66 -5.98 -5.97
CA SER A 279 -18.30 -4.89 -6.72
C SER A 279 -17.26 -3.90 -7.27
N LEU A 280 -16.25 -3.52 -6.49
CA LEU A 280 -15.16 -2.66 -6.95
C LEU A 280 -14.31 -3.33 -8.04
N VAL A 281 -14.09 -4.63 -7.96
CA VAL A 281 -13.39 -5.40 -9.01
C VAL A 281 -14.20 -5.42 -10.31
N GLY A 282 -15.52 -5.57 -10.24
CA GLY A 282 -16.41 -5.45 -11.41
C GLY A 282 -16.34 -4.05 -12.02
N GLU A 283 -16.37 -3.02 -11.19
CA GLU A 283 -16.26 -1.63 -11.62
C GLU A 283 -14.89 -1.31 -12.24
N ARG A 284 -13.82 -1.84 -11.67
CA ARG A 284 -12.48 -1.79 -12.26
C ARG A 284 -12.45 -2.36 -13.67
N ALA A 285 -13.06 -3.54 -13.87
CA ALA A 285 -13.11 -4.16 -15.19
C ALA A 285 -13.86 -3.28 -16.20
N ARG A 286 -14.97 -2.67 -15.79
CA ARG A 286 -15.74 -1.73 -16.62
C ARG A 286 -14.91 -0.50 -17.01
N VAL A 287 -14.22 0.11 -16.04
CA VAL A 287 -13.38 1.29 -16.29
C VAL A 287 -12.22 0.96 -17.22
N VAL A 288 -11.54 -0.17 -17.02
CA VAL A 288 -10.44 -0.61 -17.89
C VAL A 288 -10.93 -0.82 -19.32
N ALA A 289 -12.05 -1.51 -19.52
CA ALA A 289 -12.63 -1.74 -20.84
C ALA A 289 -12.97 -0.41 -21.55
N ALA A 290 -13.64 0.51 -20.85
CA ALA A 290 -13.97 1.82 -21.41
C ALA A 290 -12.74 2.66 -21.79
N LEU A 291 -11.68 2.63 -20.96
CA LEU A 291 -10.41 3.29 -21.30
C LEU A 291 -9.75 2.68 -22.53
N GLN A 292 -9.78 1.35 -22.66
CA GLN A 292 -9.24 0.65 -23.84
C GLN A 292 -10.05 0.99 -25.12
N GLU A 293 -11.38 1.04 -25.03
CA GLU A 293 -12.25 1.48 -26.14
C GLU A 293 -11.97 2.94 -26.55
N GLN A 294 -11.64 3.80 -25.60
CA GLN A 294 -11.17 5.17 -25.86
C GLN A 294 -9.75 5.20 -26.45
N GLY A 295 -9.06 4.05 -26.54
CA GLY A 295 -7.70 3.91 -27.08
C GLY A 295 -6.58 4.19 -26.08
N TRP A 296 -6.83 4.17 -24.78
CA TRP A 296 -5.78 4.21 -23.75
C TRP A 296 -5.08 2.86 -23.63
N THR A 297 -3.77 2.89 -23.42
CA THR A 297 -3.01 1.72 -22.96
C THR A 297 -3.05 1.69 -21.44
N VAL A 298 -3.68 0.66 -20.88
CA VAL A 298 -3.79 0.46 -19.42
C VAL A 298 -3.09 -0.84 -19.08
N PRO A 299 -2.09 -0.84 -18.18
CA PRO A 299 -1.51 -2.08 -17.66
C PRO A 299 -2.59 -2.97 -17.03
N GLU A 300 -2.38 -4.30 -17.08
CA GLU A 300 -3.25 -5.23 -16.36
C GLU A 300 -3.21 -4.92 -14.85
N THR A 301 -4.33 -4.44 -14.30
CA THR A 301 -4.38 -4.02 -12.91
C THR A 301 -5.13 -5.03 -12.04
N HIS A 302 -4.54 -5.34 -10.89
CA HIS A 302 -5.10 -6.22 -9.86
C HIS A 302 -5.35 -5.49 -8.54
N ALA A 303 -5.23 -4.15 -8.53
CA ALA A 303 -5.50 -3.29 -7.38
C ALA A 303 -6.87 -2.57 -7.50
N ASN A 304 -7.17 -1.63 -6.61
CA ASN A 304 -8.37 -0.79 -6.69
C ASN A 304 -8.11 0.55 -7.42
N PHE A 305 -7.26 0.54 -8.43
CA PHE A 305 -6.93 1.72 -9.24
C PHE A 305 -6.46 1.31 -10.65
N VAL A 306 -6.43 2.28 -11.54
CA VAL A 306 -5.79 2.19 -12.86
C VAL A 306 -4.60 3.14 -12.94
N TRP A 307 -3.66 2.82 -13.82
CA TRP A 307 -2.48 3.61 -14.13
C TRP A 307 -2.48 4.04 -15.60
N LEU A 308 -2.30 5.34 -15.85
CA LEU A 308 -2.16 5.88 -17.20
C LEU A 308 -0.79 6.53 -17.35
N ARG A 309 0.03 6.01 -18.27
CA ARG A 309 1.30 6.64 -18.64
C ARG A 309 1.03 7.88 -19.50
N LEU A 310 1.53 9.01 -19.09
CA LEU A 310 1.26 10.30 -19.72
C LEU A 310 2.53 11.12 -19.97
N GLY A 311 3.67 10.73 -19.37
CA GLY A 311 4.93 11.48 -19.47
C GLY A 311 4.74 12.95 -19.13
N GLU A 312 5.19 13.83 -19.98
CA GLU A 312 5.12 15.30 -19.77
C GLU A 312 3.68 15.83 -19.70
N ARG A 313 2.70 15.10 -20.28
CA ARG A 313 1.28 15.51 -20.23
C ARG A 313 0.57 15.19 -18.90
N THR A 314 1.30 14.62 -17.92
CA THR A 314 0.74 14.23 -16.61
C THR A 314 0.04 15.38 -15.88
N ALA A 315 0.66 16.56 -15.82
CA ALA A 315 0.10 17.71 -15.13
C ALA A 315 -1.15 18.25 -15.83
N GLU A 316 -1.13 18.34 -17.16
CA GLU A 316 -2.24 18.78 -17.97
C GLU A 316 -3.47 17.88 -17.80
N PHE A 317 -3.26 16.56 -17.85
CA PHE A 317 -4.32 15.57 -17.63
C PHE A 317 -4.93 15.67 -16.22
N ALA A 318 -4.09 15.77 -15.18
CA ALA A 318 -4.58 15.91 -13.81
C ALA A 318 -5.43 17.17 -13.61
N GLN A 319 -5.03 18.31 -14.22
CA GLN A 319 -5.82 19.54 -14.22
C GLN A 319 -7.13 19.41 -15.00
N SER A 320 -7.12 18.65 -16.11
CA SER A 320 -8.34 18.36 -16.87
C SER A 320 -9.35 17.57 -16.05
N CYS A 321 -8.88 16.52 -15.33
CA CYS A 321 -9.71 15.76 -14.40
C CYS A 321 -10.27 16.65 -13.27
N GLU A 322 -9.44 17.52 -12.69
CA GLU A 322 -9.87 18.42 -11.62
C GLU A 322 -10.98 19.39 -12.10
N ARG A 323 -10.87 19.94 -13.31
CA ARG A 323 -11.94 20.76 -13.91
C ARG A 323 -13.23 19.96 -14.17
N ALA A 324 -13.12 18.66 -14.38
CA ALA A 324 -14.28 17.76 -14.55
C ALA A 324 -14.87 17.27 -13.19
N GLY A 325 -14.34 17.72 -12.05
CA GLY A 325 -14.82 17.37 -10.73
C GLY A 325 -14.21 16.07 -10.16
N VAL A 326 -13.10 15.56 -10.70
CA VAL A 326 -12.39 14.38 -10.17
C VAL A 326 -10.94 14.69 -9.87
N VAL A 327 -10.51 14.43 -8.65
CA VAL A 327 -9.12 14.64 -8.21
C VAL A 327 -8.35 13.33 -8.26
N VAL A 328 -7.40 13.24 -9.19
CA VAL A 328 -6.56 12.06 -9.42
C VAL A 328 -5.16 12.22 -8.79
N ARG A 329 -4.33 11.17 -8.82
CA ARG A 329 -2.95 11.22 -8.29
C ARG A 329 -1.93 11.33 -9.42
N PRO A 330 -1.36 12.52 -9.68
CA PRO A 330 -0.27 12.67 -10.65
C PRO A 330 1.07 12.25 -10.05
N PHE A 331 1.91 11.64 -10.90
CA PHE A 331 3.32 11.36 -10.71
C PHE A 331 4.06 12.10 -11.82
N ALA A 332 4.66 13.23 -11.47
CA ALA A 332 5.19 14.20 -12.43
C ALA A 332 6.16 13.57 -13.44
N GLY A 333 5.94 13.80 -14.73
CA GLY A 333 6.75 13.24 -15.81
C GLY A 333 6.51 11.76 -16.11
N GLU A 334 5.62 11.08 -15.38
CA GLU A 334 5.41 9.64 -15.52
C GLU A 334 3.96 9.30 -15.92
N GLY A 335 3.00 9.66 -15.09
CA GLY A 335 1.60 9.31 -15.34
C GLY A 335 0.66 9.66 -14.19
N VAL A 336 -0.54 9.10 -14.27
CA VAL A 336 -1.59 9.35 -13.29
C VAL A 336 -2.17 8.03 -12.80
N ARG A 337 -2.29 7.90 -11.48
CA ARG A 337 -3.04 6.82 -10.83
C ARG A 337 -4.43 7.31 -10.46
N VAL A 338 -5.44 6.53 -10.82
CA VAL A 338 -6.86 6.85 -10.58
C VAL A 338 -7.51 5.74 -9.79
N THR A 339 -8.01 6.06 -8.62
CA THR A 339 -8.73 5.12 -7.74
C THR A 339 -10.07 4.72 -8.37
N ILE A 340 -10.42 3.45 -8.30
CA ILE A 340 -11.76 2.95 -8.62
C ILE A 340 -12.67 3.23 -7.42
N ALA A 341 -13.73 3.97 -7.65
CA ALA A 341 -14.66 4.43 -6.63
C ALA A 341 -16.12 4.18 -7.05
N GLU A 342 -17.03 5.03 -6.65
CA GLU A 342 -18.45 4.99 -7.02
C GLU A 342 -18.62 5.16 -8.55
N ALA A 343 -19.66 4.55 -9.12
CA ALA A 343 -19.91 4.57 -10.56
C ALA A 343 -19.96 6.00 -11.13
N GLU A 344 -20.60 6.94 -10.42
CA GLU A 344 -20.70 8.34 -10.83
C GLU A 344 -19.32 9.02 -10.92
N ALA A 345 -18.44 8.77 -9.96
CA ALA A 345 -17.07 9.30 -9.95
C ALA A 345 -16.25 8.73 -11.11
N ASN A 346 -16.37 7.41 -11.34
CA ASN A 346 -15.70 6.72 -12.43
C ASN A 346 -16.20 7.19 -13.80
N ASP A 347 -17.50 7.46 -13.95
CA ASP A 347 -18.09 7.99 -15.20
C ASP A 347 -17.59 9.41 -15.49
N LEU A 348 -17.45 10.27 -14.48
CA LEU A 348 -16.86 11.59 -14.64
C LEU A 348 -15.40 11.50 -15.06
N PHE A 349 -14.64 10.58 -14.46
CA PHE A 349 -13.26 10.33 -14.86
C PHE A 349 -13.17 9.86 -16.30
N LEU A 350 -14.00 8.88 -16.72
CA LEU A 350 -14.01 8.37 -18.11
C LEU A 350 -14.34 9.46 -19.12
N LYS A 351 -15.30 10.35 -18.82
CA LYS A 351 -15.62 11.51 -19.67
C LYS A 351 -14.43 12.47 -19.79
N ALA A 352 -13.74 12.75 -18.67
CA ALA A 352 -12.55 13.61 -18.67
C ALA A 352 -11.41 12.99 -19.50
N ALA A 353 -11.18 11.67 -19.37
CA ALA A 353 -10.18 10.94 -20.11
C ALA A 353 -10.46 10.94 -21.62
N GLU A 354 -11.72 10.73 -22.03
CA GLU A 354 -12.14 10.78 -23.43
C GLU A 354 -11.95 12.18 -24.03
N ALA A 355 -12.40 13.22 -23.32
CA ALA A 355 -12.25 14.60 -23.77
C ALA A 355 -10.79 14.99 -23.96
N PHE A 356 -9.93 14.58 -23.03
CA PHE A 356 -8.49 14.86 -23.10
C PHE A 356 -7.82 14.19 -24.30
N ARG A 357 -8.19 12.95 -24.62
CA ARG A 357 -7.67 12.26 -25.82
C ARG A 357 -8.10 12.91 -27.13
N LYS A 358 -9.30 13.46 -27.19
CA LYS A 358 -9.83 14.14 -28.39
C LYS A 358 -9.20 15.52 -28.62
N SER A 359 -8.60 16.10 -27.58
CA SER A 359 -7.99 17.44 -27.64
C SER A 359 -6.48 17.43 -27.95
N GLY A 360 -5.85 16.29 -28.02
CA GLY A 360 -4.41 16.14 -28.27
C GLY A 360 -4.05 14.95 -29.07
#